data_5a4181bde963b3bc54e301af58f7443f
#
_entry.id   5a4181bde963b3bc54e301af58f7443f
#
_cell.length_a   1.000
_cell.length_b   1.000
_cell.length_c   1.000
_cell.angle_alpha   90.00
_cell.angle_beta   90.00
_cell.angle_gamma   90.00
#
_symmetry.space_group_name_H-M   'P 1'
#
loop_
_entity.id
_entity.type
_entity.pdbx_description
1 polymer ?
#
loop_
_entity_poly.entity_id
_entity_poly.type
_entity_poly.pdbx_seq_one_letter_code
_entity_poly.pdbx_strand_id
1 'polypeptide(L)'
;MMMTGAPIKLTQADAADVADLYNRCSDYFLLQDGAAPTLDDARELFSDVPPEKSAHNQAVLGWKGPGGLYAIAAILRDYPRDGKWYLGFMIVDAAQRGRGVGRSIYSTVESWAAARGATEIRLAVLEANEAAERFWRSLGFIEYRRVGPDTFKMRSHRRIELSRRLSGATVEGSNK
;
A
#
# COMPACT_ATOMS: atom_id res chain seq x y z
N MET A 1 21.02 -2.21 11.39
CA MET A 1 19.59 -2.51 11.22
C MET A 1 18.81 -1.25 11.55
N MET A 2 18.23 -0.60 10.56
CA MET A 2 17.38 0.56 10.83
C MET A 2 16.04 0.07 11.37
N MET A 3 15.77 0.36 12.64
CA MET A 3 14.44 0.17 13.21
C MET A 3 13.54 1.29 12.67
N THR A 4 12.53 0.93 11.91
CA THR A 4 11.50 1.88 11.55
C THR A 4 10.71 2.23 12.81
N GLY A 5 10.55 3.51 13.08
CA GLY A 5 9.71 3.97 14.19
C GLY A 5 8.25 3.55 14.02
N ALA A 6 7.46 3.74 15.07
CA ALA A 6 6.03 3.51 14.99
C ALA A 6 5.39 4.41 13.94
N PRO A 7 4.41 3.92 13.16
CA PRO A 7 3.70 4.74 12.20
C PRO A 7 2.82 5.77 12.90
N ILE A 8 2.62 6.92 12.24
CA ILE A 8 1.62 7.90 12.62
C ILE A 8 0.42 7.80 11.68
N LYS A 9 -0.76 8.12 12.19
CA LYS A 9 -1.96 8.18 11.36
C LYS A 9 -2.00 9.53 10.64
N LEU A 10 -2.03 9.48 9.31
CA LEU A 10 -2.13 10.67 8.47
C LEU A 10 -3.58 11.02 8.20
N THR A 11 -3.85 12.32 7.99
CA THR A 11 -5.15 12.87 7.63
C THR A 11 -5.01 13.83 6.46
N GLN A 12 -6.12 14.38 5.97
CA GLN A 12 -6.12 15.41 4.91
C GLN A 12 -5.22 16.60 5.25
N ALA A 13 -5.04 16.92 6.54
CA ALA A 13 -4.13 17.98 6.96
C ALA A 13 -2.66 17.72 6.59
N ASP A 14 -2.31 16.46 6.32
CA ASP A 14 -0.96 16.04 5.95
C ASP A 14 -0.74 16.00 4.42
N ALA A 15 -1.73 16.41 3.63
CA ALA A 15 -1.66 16.30 2.16
C ALA A 15 -0.43 16.98 1.55
N ALA A 16 0.01 18.11 2.10
CA ALA A 16 1.22 18.79 1.61
C ALA A 16 2.48 17.95 1.83
N ASP A 17 2.62 17.31 2.99
CA ASP A 17 3.74 16.42 3.29
C ASP A 17 3.71 15.17 2.40
N VAL A 18 2.51 14.65 2.13
CA VAL A 18 2.31 13.53 1.19
C VAL A 18 2.75 13.94 -0.21
N ALA A 19 2.36 15.13 -0.68
CA ALA A 19 2.75 15.65 -1.98
C ALA A 19 4.26 15.79 -2.11
N ASP A 20 4.93 16.22 -1.06
CA ASP A 20 6.40 16.32 -1.03
C ASP A 20 7.05 14.95 -1.21
N LEU A 21 6.55 13.93 -0.54
CA LEU A 21 7.03 12.56 -0.72
C LEU A 21 6.75 12.06 -2.14
N TYR A 22 5.56 12.32 -2.68
CA TYR A 22 5.20 11.94 -4.05
C TYR A 22 6.17 12.53 -5.06
N ASN A 23 6.57 13.78 -4.89
CA ASN A 23 7.54 14.44 -5.77
C ASN A 23 8.91 13.76 -5.74
N ARG A 24 9.32 13.24 -4.60
CA ARG A 24 10.56 12.45 -4.50
C ARG A 24 10.44 11.04 -5.07
N CYS A 25 9.21 10.61 -5.36
CA CYS A 25 8.88 9.31 -5.96
C CYS A 25 8.24 9.48 -7.34
N SER A 26 8.59 10.52 -8.08
CA SER A 26 7.98 10.85 -9.36
C SER A 26 8.10 9.73 -10.40
N ASP A 27 9.13 8.90 -10.30
CA ASP A 27 9.32 7.72 -11.15
C ASP A 27 8.13 6.76 -11.10
N TYR A 28 7.59 6.51 -9.92
CA TYR A 28 6.40 5.67 -9.74
C TYR A 28 5.18 6.26 -10.48
N PHE A 29 4.94 7.56 -10.31
CA PHE A 29 3.78 8.23 -10.92
C PHE A 29 3.92 8.36 -12.44
N LEU A 30 5.13 8.60 -12.93
CA LEU A 30 5.39 8.62 -14.37
C LEU A 30 5.16 7.24 -14.99
N LEU A 31 5.54 6.18 -14.31
CA LEU A 31 5.27 4.81 -14.77
C LEU A 31 3.77 4.53 -14.79
N GLN A 32 3.07 4.83 -13.70
CA GLN A 32 1.64 4.54 -13.56
C GLN A 32 0.78 5.44 -14.43
N ASP A 33 0.96 6.75 -14.33
CA ASP A 33 0.05 7.76 -14.86
C ASP A 33 0.54 8.43 -16.16
N GLY A 34 1.83 8.31 -16.46
CA GLY A 34 2.46 9.07 -17.55
C GLY A 34 2.58 10.57 -17.25
N ALA A 35 2.38 10.98 -16.01
CA ALA A 35 2.39 12.37 -15.57
C ALA A 35 2.99 12.48 -14.16
N ALA A 36 3.56 13.63 -13.86
CA ALA A 36 4.05 13.93 -12.52
C ALA A 36 2.90 13.99 -11.51
N PRO A 37 3.12 13.62 -10.24
CA PRO A 37 2.09 13.69 -9.21
C PRO A 37 1.72 15.14 -8.88
N THR A 38 0.48 15.33 -8.43
CA THR A 38 -0.07 16.63 -8.06
C THR A 38 -0.50 16.66 -6.60
N LEU A 39 -0.77 17.87 -6.07
CA LEU A 39 -1.35 18.00 -4.74
C LEU A 39 -2.72 17.32 -4.65
N ASP A 40 -3.50 17.35 -5.72
CA ASP A 40 -4.81 16.67 -5.76
C ASP A 40 -4.64 15.15 -5.65
N ASP A 41 -3.62 14.58 -6.27
CA ASP A 41 -3.29 13.15 -6.08
C ASP A 41 -3.01 12.82 -4.61
N ALA A 42 -2.32 13.70 -3.91
CA ALA A 42 -2.05 13.53 -2.48
C ALA A 42 -3.34 13.63 -1.64
N ARG A 43 -4.25 14.51 -1.99
CA ARG A 43 -5.55 14.64 -1.33
C ARG A 43 -6.44 13.42 -1.57
N GLU A 44 -6.43 12.89 -2.79
CA GLU A 44 -7.22 11.70 -3.18
C GLU A 44 -6.83 10.45 -2.38
N LEU A 45 -5.58 10.36 -1.92
CA LEU A 45 -5.13 9.24 -1.08
C LEU A 45 -6.07 8.98 0.10
N PHE A 46 -6.65 10.02 0.68
CA PHE A 46 -7.49 9.93 1.88
C PHE A 46 -8.96 9.61 1.60
N SER A 47 -9.40 9.67 0.35
CA SER A 47 -10.79 9.47 -0.05
C SER A 47 -10.98 8.39 -1.13
N ASP A 48 -9.91 7.91 -1.72
CA ASP A 48 -9.97 6.89 -2.78
C ASP A 48 -10.19 5.50 -2.18
N VAL A 49 -11.46 5.19 -1.94
CA VAL A 49 -11.90 3.89 -1.44
C VAL A 49 -13.00 3.34 -2.36
N PRO A 50 -13.18 2.00 -2.42
CA PRO A 50 -14.26 1.41 -3.20
C PRO A 50 -15.65 1.93 -2.77
N PRO A 51 -16.63 1.97 -3.71
CA PRO A 51 -17.96 2.51 -3.41
C PRO A 51 -18.68 1.87 -2.22
N GLU A 52 -18.44 0.59 -1.96
CA GLU A 52 -19.03 -0.16 -0.85
C GLU A 52 -18.37 0.08 0.51
N LYS A 53 -17.30 0.87 0.53
CA LYS A 53 -16.56 1.23 1.74
C LYS A 53 -16.57 2.73 1.95
N SER A 54 -16.42 3.16 3.20
CA SER A 54 -16.22 4.57 3.53
C SER A 54 -14.76 4.85 3.86
N ALA A 55 -14.36 6.12 3.85
CA ALA A 55 -13.02 6.54 4.23
C ALA A 55 -12.65 6.12 5.66
N HIS A 56 -13.64 5.87 6.53
CA HIS A 56 -13.42 5.38 7.90
C HIS A 56 -12.88 3.94 7.96
N ASN A 57 -13.05 3.16 6.89
CA ASN A 57 -12.50 1.81 6.80
C ASN A 57 -11.03 1.80 6.39
N GLN A 58 -10.49 2.94 5.95
CA GLN A 58 -9.11 3.08 5.52
C GLN A 58 -8.26 3.72 6.62
N ALA A 59 -7.07 3.17 6.83
CA ALA A 59 -6.02 3.83 7.60
C ALA A 59 -4.90 4.24 6.66
N VAL A 60 -4.48 5.49 6.74
CA VAL A 60 -3.29 5.99 6.05
C VAL A 60 -2.21 6.18 7.09
N LEU A 61 -1.17 5.36 7.00
CA LEU A 61 -0.06 5.34 7.95
C LEU A 61 1.16 6.02 7.32
N GLY A 62 1.89 6.80 8.09
CA GLY A 62 3.08 7.47 7.65
C GLY A 62 4.26 7.27 8.60
N TRP A 63 5.45 7.33 8.06
CA TRP A 63 6.71 7.26 8.80
C TRP A 63 7.50 8.52 8.54
N LYS A 64 7.85 9.22 9.60
CA LYS A 64 8.62 10.48 9.53
C LYS A 64 10.03 10.29 10.06
N GLY A 65 10.97 10.96 9.40
CA GLY A 65 12.36 11.10 9.82
C GLY A 65 12.77 12.56 9.76
N PRO A 66 14.08 12.86 9.87
CA PRO A 66 14.58 14.25 9.86
C PRO A 66 14.22 15.04 8.60
N GLY A 67 14.05 14.34 7.46
CA GLY A 67 13.70 14.97 6.18
C GLY A 67 12.19 15.01 5.89
N GLY A 68 11.34 14.67 6.84
CA GLY A 68 9.89 14.58 6.68
C GLY A 68 9.39 13.15 6.45
N LEU A 69 8.25 13.00 5.80
CA LEU A 69 7.72 11.68 5.46
C LEU A 69 8.66 10.94 4.52
N TYR A 70 9.00 9.68 4.87
CA TYR A 70 9.81 8.83 4.00
C TYR A 70 9.08 7.55 3.57
N ALA A 71 7.91 7.27 4.14
CA ALA A 71 7.07 6.15 3.70
C ALA A 71 5.62 6.39 4.06
N ILE A 72 4.74 5.82 3.25
CA ILE A 72 3.28 5.84 3.45
C ILE A 72 2.74 4.46 3.12
N ALA A 73 1.73 4.02 3.87
CA ALA A 73 0.92 2.86 3.55
C ALA A 73 -0.56 3.18 3.78
N ALA A 74 -1.40 2.91 2.80
CA ALA A 74 -2.85 3.05 2.91
C ALA A 74 -3.47 1.64 2.89
N ILE A 75 -4.14 1.27 3.97
CA ILE A 75 -4.72 -0.06 4.11
C ILE A 75 -6.22 0.03 4.42
N LEU A 76 -7.01 -0.74 3.69
CA LEU A 76 -8.46 -0.79 3.79
C LEU A 76 -8.87 -2.04 4.55
N ARG A 77 -9.63 -1.84 5.63
CA ARG A 77 -10.09 -2.90 6.51
C ARG A 77 -11.25 -3.68 5.88
N ASP A 78 -11.24 -4.99 6.05
CA ASP A 78 -12.33 -5.89 5.68
C ASP A 78 -12.81 -5.69 4.23
N TYR A 79 -11.87 -5.68 3.30
CA TYR A 79 -12.12 -5.60 1.87
C TYR A 79 -11.32 -6.67 1.12
N PRO A 80 -11.94 -7.49 0.28
CA PRO A 80 -13.35 -7.47 -0.14
C PRO A 80 -14.35 -8.01 0.89
N ARG A 81 -13.90 -8.58 2.00
CA ARG A 81 -14.76 -9.11 3.07
C ARG A 81 -14.01 -9.22 4.40
N ASP A 82 -14.74 -9.56 5.44
CA ASP A 82 -14.22 -9.65 6.82
C ASP A 82 -12.92 -10.46 6.89
N GLY A 83 -11.94 -9.93 7.61
CA GLY A 83 -10.62 -10.52 7.81
C GLY A 83 -9.64 -10.35 6.65
N LYS A 84 -10.11 -10.01 5.46
CA LYS A 84 -9.26 -9.69 4.31
C LYS A 84 -9.08 -8.18 4.26
N TRP A 85 -7.83 -7.75 4.31
CA TRP A 85 -7.49 -6.32 4.27
C TRP A 85 -6.75 -6.02 2.98
N TYR A 86 -7.02 -4.85 2.41
CA TYR A 86 -6.46 -4.47 1.13
C TYR A 86 -5.44 -3.33 1.29
N LEU A 87 -4.18 -3.63 0.99
CA LEU A 87 -3.12 -2.63 0.95
C LEU A 87 -3.20 -1.91 -0.40
N GLY A 88 -3.92 -0.81 -0.43
CA GLY A 88 -4.20 -0.07 -1.66
C GLY A 88 -3.03 0.75 -2.18
N PHE A 89 -2.12 1.14 -1.28
CA PHE A 89 -0.95 1.93 -1.64
C PHE A 89 0.15 1.76 -0.60
N MET A 90 1.38 1.63 -1.07
CA MET A 90 2.57 1.71 -0.22
C MET A 90 3.71 2.29 -1.03
N ILE A 91 4.35 3.32 -0.50
CA ILE A 91 5.48 3.97 -1.17
C ILE A 91 6.57 4.31 -0.17
N VAL A 92 7.82 4.15 -0.59
CA VAL A 92 9.01 4.50 0.18
C VAL A 92 9.79 5.54 -0.63
N ASP A 93 10.29 6.57 0.04
CA ASP A 93 11.15 7.60 -0.56
C ASP A 93 12.22 6.93 -1.43
N ALA A 94 12.34 7.39 -2.66
CA ALA A 94 13.29 6.84 -3.63
C ALA A 94 14.73 6.78 -3.06
N ALA A 95 15.12 7.75 -2.25
CA ALA A 95 16.44 7.80 -1.61
C ALA A 95 16.62 6.72 -0.53
N GLN A 96 15.55 6.13 -0.03
CA GLN A 96 15.58 5.10 1.02
C GLN A 96 15.41 3.68 0.46
N ARG A 97 15.17 3.53 -0.83
CA ARG A 97 14.97 2.22 -1.47
C ARG A 97 16.27 1.41 -1.51
N GLY A 98 16.12 0.08 -1.57
CA GLY A 98 17.27 -0.82 -1.67
C GLY A 98 18.04 -1.05 -0.37
N ARG A 99 17.49 -0.63 0.78
CA ARG A 99 18.13 -0.74 2.11
C ARG A 99 17.31 -1.57 3.10
N GLY A 100 16.30 -2.30 2.63
CA GLY A 100 15.40 -3.07 3.47
C GLY A 100 14.31 -2.25 4.15
N VAL A 101 14.18 -0.96 3.85
CA VAL A 101 13.16 -0.08 4.44
C VAL A 101 11.76 -0.55 4.05
N GLY A 102 11.51 -0.86 2.79
CA GLY A 102 10.20 -1.35 2.32
C GLY A 102 9.76 -2.62 3.05
N ARG A 103 10.66 -3.56 3.24
CA ARG A 103 10.40 -4.80 3.98
C ARG A 103 10.04 -4.50 5.45
N SER A 104 10.75 -3.58 6.09
CA SER A 104 10.50 -3.16 7.46
C SER A 104 9.16 -2.44 7.61
N ILE A 105 8.84 -1.54 6.68
CA ILE A 105 7.53 -0.86 6.62
C ILE A 105 6.41 -1.87 6.49
N TYR A 106 6.51 -2.79 5.54
CA TYR A 106 5.48 -3.82 5.33
C TYR A 106 5.31 -4.69 6.58
N SER A 107 6.41 -5.11 7.22
CA SER A 107 6.34 -5.90 8.45
C SER A 107 5.55 -5.19 9.55
N THR A 108 5.74 -3.88 9.69
CA THR A 108 4.98 -3.05 10.63
C THR A 108 3.49 -2.97 10.24
N VAL A 109 3.19 -2.79 8.96
CA VAL A 109 1.81 -2.78 8.45
C VAL A 109 1.11 -4.11 8.73
N GLU A 110 1.78 -5.22 8.44
CA GLU A 110 1.25 -6.57 8.69
C GLU A 110 0.91 -6.78 10.16
N SER A 111 1.84 -6.45 11.05
CA SER A 111 1.65 -6.58 12.49
C SER A 111 0.51 -5.69 13.00
N TRP A 112 0.46 -4.46 12.49
CA TRP A 112 -0.59 -3.51 12.82
C TRP A 112 -1.98 -4.01 12.39
N ALA A 113 -2.10 -4.54 11.19
CA ALA A 113 -3.34 -5.09 10.66
C ALA A 113 -3.74 -6.40 11.39
N ALA A 114 -2.79 -7.30 11.61
CA ALA A 114 -3.03 -8.55 12.31
C ALA A 114 -3.56 -8.32 13.72
N ALA A 115 -3.00 -7.35 14.45
CA ALA A 115 -3.47 -6.97 15.78
C ALA A 115 -4.91 -6.45 15.80
N ARG A 116 -5.45 -6.07 14.65
CA ARG A 116 -6.81 -5.53 14.45
C ARG A 116 -7.76 -6.49 13.74
N GLY A 117 -7.34 -7.74 13.55
CA GLY A 117 -8.19 -8.79 13.01
C GLY A 117 -7.96 -9.18 11.56
N ALA A 118 -6.92 -8.65 10.91
CA ALA A 118 -6.57 -9.08 9.56
C ALA A 118 -6.06 -10.52 9.58
N THR A 119 -6.58 -11.35 8.68
CA THR A 119 -6.14 -12.74 8.48
C THR A 119 -5.44 -12.93 7.14
N GLU A 120 -5.62 -11.98 6.22
CA GLU A 120 -5.04 -11.98 4.90
C GLU A 120 -4.84 -10.55 4.42
N ILE A 121 -3.74 -10.29 3.74
CA ILE A 121 -3.51 -9.02 3.07
C ILE A 121 -3.52 -9.26 1.57
N ARG A 122 -4.26 -8.42 0.86
CA ARG A 122 -4.32 -8.38 -0.61
C ARG A 122 -3.80 -7.05 -1.12
N LEU A 123 -3.25 -7.06 -2.31
CA LEU A 123 -2.79 -5.86 -3.02
C LEU A 123 -2.78 -6.12 -4.52
N ALA A 124 -2.58 -5.06 -5.29
CA ALA A 124 -2.36 -5.16 -6.72
C ALA A 124 -1.09 -4.42 -7.12
N VAL A 125 -0.36 -4.96 -8.08
CA VAL A 125 0.77 -4.30 -8.71
C VAL A 125 0.52 -4.15 -10.20
N LEU A 126 1.05 -3.09 -10.79
CA LEU A 126 1.02 -2.94 -12.24
C LEU A 126 1.91 -4.00 -12.86
N GLU A 127 1.43 -4.64 -13.91
CA GLU A 127 2.21 -5.60 -14.69
C GLU A 127 3.52 -4.99 -15.20
N ALA A 128 3.50 -3.69 -15.53
CA ALA A 128 4.66 -2.92 -15.96
C ALA A 128 5.66 -2.64 -14.83
N ASN A 129 5.26 -2.78 -13.56
CA ASN A 129 6.15 -2.53 -12.42
C ASN A 129 6.77 -3.84 -11.91
N GLU A 130 7.72 -4.36 -12.67
CA GLU A 130 8.37 -5.64 -12.36
C GLU A 130 9.14 -5.62 -11.03
N ALA A 131 9.72 -4.48 -10.66
CA ALA A 131 10.43 -4.35 -9.40
C ALA A 131 9.49 -4.50 -8.20
N ALA A 132 8.30 -3.92 -8.27
CA ALA A 132 7.28 -4.07 -7.23
C ALA A 132 6.78 -5.52 -7.16
N GLU A 133 6.56 -6.16 -8.29
CA GLU A 133 6.16 -7.57 -8.33
C GLU A 133 7.19 -8.46 -7.64
N ARG A 134 8.47 -8.31 -7.97
CA ARG A 134 9.55 -9.06 -7.32
C ARG A 134 9.60 -8.81 -5.82
N PHE A 135 9.44 -7.55 -5.41
CA PHE A 135 9.43 -7.18 -3.99
C PHE A 135 8.33 -7.91 -3.22
N TRP A 136 7.09 -7.84 -3.70
CA TRP A 136 5.96 -8.47 -3.01
C TRP A 136 6.05 -10.00 -3.02
N ARG A 137 6.47 -10.60 -4.12
CA ARG A 137 6.70 -12.06 -4.17
C ARG A 137 7.80 -12.49 -3.20
N SER A 138 8.85 -11.68 -3.02
CA SER A 138 9.91 -11.98 -2.04
C SER A 138 9.40 -11.98 -0.60
N LEU A 139 8.29 -11.30 -0.33
CA LEU A 139 7.62 -11.28 0.97
C LEU A 139 6.61 -12.43 1.14
N GLY A 140 6.46 -13.30 0.15
CA GLY A 140 5.56 -14.45 0.21
C GLY A 140 4.17 -14.19 -0.35
N PHE A 141 3.95 -13.08 -1.04
CA PHE A 141 2.71 -12.83 -1.75
C PHE A 141 2.58 -13.74 -2.97
N ILE A 142 1.39 -14.26 -3.21
CA ILE A 142 1.07 -15.20 -4.29
C ILE A 142 0.01 -14.57 -5.19
N GLU A 143 0.21 -14.67 -6.51
CA GLU A 143 -0.76 -14.22 -7.50
C GLU A 143 -2.03 -15.06 -7.43
N TYR A 144 -3.18 -14.40 -7.45
CA TYR A 144 -4.46 -15.10 -7.54
C TYR A 144 -5.33 -14.63 -8.70
N ARG A 145 -5.04 -13.47 -9.30
CA ARG A 145 -5.81 -12.95 -10.44
C ARG A 145 -5.05 -11.86 -11.18
N ARG A 146 -5.34 -11.73 -12.48
CA ARG A 146 -4.93 -10.57 -13.28
C ARG A 146 -6.16 -9.86 -13.81
N VAL A 147 -6.18 -8.55 -13.79
CA VAL A 147 -7.31 -7.71 -14.17
C VAL A 147 -6.88 -6.55 -15.07
N GLY A 148 -7.85 -5.95 -15.74
CA GLY A 148 -7.64 -4.82 -16.62
C GLY A 148 -7.67 -5.22 -18.09
N PRO A 149 -7.22 -4.31 -18.99
CA PRO A 149 -6.52 -3.06 -18.67
C PRO A 149 -7.46 -1.98 -18.09
N ASP A 150 -6.91 -1.18 -17.17
CA ASP A 150 -7.56 0.00 -16.60
C ASP A 150 -6.76 1.26 -16.98
N THR A 151 -7.43 2.39 -17.05
CA THR A 151 -6.80 3.67 -17.36
C THR A 151 -6.36 4.38 -16.10
N PHE A 152 -5.09 4.80 -16.09
CA PHE A 152 -4.45 5.60 -15.06
C PHE A 152 -3.97 6.89 -15.71
N LYS A 153 -4.77 7.94 -15.66
CA LYS A 153 -4.52 9.21 -16.36
C LYS A 153 -4.17 9.00 -17.84
N MET A 154 -2.90 9.10 -18.22
CA MET A 154 -2.43 9.02 -19.60
C MET A 154 -2.02 7.61 -20.04
N ARG A 155 -2.06 6.63 -19.13
CA ARG A 155 -1.59 5.26 -19.39
C ARG A 155 -2.67 4.22 -19.08
N SER A 156 -2.52 3.08 -19.73
CA SER A 156 -3.38 1.92 -19.49
C SER A 156 -2.51 0.77 -18.98
N HIS A 157 -2.96 0.09 -17.94
CA HIS A 157 -2.21 -1.00 -17.31
C HIS A 157 -3.09 -2.16 -16.94
N ARG A 158 -2.54 -3.36 -17.10
CA ARG A 158 -3.04 -4.56 -16.42
C ARG A 158 -2.43 -4.63 -15.02
N ARG A 159 -3.18 -5.22 -14.09
CA ARG A 159 -2.74 -5.39 -12.71
C ARG A 159 -2.67 -6.86 -12.33
N ILE A 160 -1.69 -7.19 -11.51
CA ILE A 160 -1.53 -8.51 -10.90
C ILE A 160 -2.02 -8.40 -9.47
N GLU A 161 -3.05 -9.15 -9.12
CA GLU A 161 -3.56 -9.19 -7.75
C GLU A 161 -2.86 -10.31 -6.97
N LEU A 162 -2.29 -9.94 -5.84
CA LEU A 162 -1.49 -10.79 -4.98
C LEU A 162 -2.11 -10.86 -3.59
N SER A 163 -1.91 -12.00 -2.91
CA SER A 163 -2.37 -12.19 -1.55
C SER A 163 -1.35 -12.90 -0.67
N ARG A 164 -1.42 -12.62 0.63
CA ARG A 164 -0.64 -13.31 1.64
C ARG A 164 -1.52 -13.60 2.86
N ARG A 165 -1.58 -14.86 3.28
CA ARG A 165 -2.14 -15.24 4.57
C ARG A 165 -1.19 -14.83 5.68
N LEU A 166 -1.77 -14.29 6.77
CA LEU A 166 -0.98 -13.91 7.94
C LEU A 166 -0.78 -15.12 8.86
N SER A 167 0.44 -15.29 9.36
CA SER A 167 0.76 -16.31 10.34
C SER A 167 0.02 -16.01 11.65
N GLY A 168 -0.60 -17.02 12.26
CA GLY A 168 -1.41 -16.87 13.47
C GLY A 168 -2.88 -16.55 13.21
N ALA A 169 -3.31 -16.37 11.95
CA ALA A 169 -4.71 -16.42 11.60
C ALA A 169 -5.24 -17.82 11.93
N THR A 170 -6.12 -17.92 12.92
CA THR A 170 -6.86 -19.15 13.17
C THR A 170 -7.65 -19.49 11.91
N VAL A 171 -7.33 -20.62 11.31
CA VAL A 171 -8.25 -21.27 10.40
C VAL A 171 -9.45 -21.61 11.28
N GLU A 172 -10.54 -20.85 11.17
CA GLU A 172 -11.80 -21.32 11.72
C GLU A 172 -12.03 -22.67 11.10
N GLY A 173 -11.98 -23.69 11.93
CA GLY A 173 -12.05 -25.05 11.50
C GLY A 173 -13.34 -25.24 10.71
N SER A 174 -13.21 -25.83 9.54
CA SER A 174 -14.29 -26.54 8.93
C SER A 174 -14.77 -27.56 9.96
N ASN A 175 -15.73 -27.16 10.74
CA ASN A 175 -16.52 -28.09 11.51
C ASN A 175 -17.48 -28.74 10.52
N LYS A 176 -17.14 -29.97 10.15
CA LYS A 176 -17.96 -31.09 9.65
C LYS A 176 -19.19 -30.73 8.83
#